data_5c3d113ba006c68524b57cac57d0b7cf
#
_entry.id   5c3d113ba006c68524b57cac57d0b7cf
#
_cell.length_a   1.000
_cell.length_b   1.000
_cell.length_c   1.000
_cell.angle_alpha   90.00
_cell.angle_beta   90.00
_cell.angle_gamma   90.00
#
_symmetry.space_group_name_H-M   'P 1'
#
loop_
_entity.id
_entity.type
_entity.pdbx_description
1 polymer ?
#
loop_
_entity_poly.entity_id
_entity_poly.type
_entity_poly.pdbx_seq_one_letter_code
_entity_poly.pdbx_strand_id
1 'polypeptide(L)'
;MELSTDRVIETYLKLRAKKEAIEAEAKEKVVEIKANLLKLEAYLKEKMDAEGETSKKTPFGTAFITTTDFAQVGDWDATLSFIKENEAWDMLEKRVSKTAVRGYIDANKAVPDGVNYGTRIDVNVRKPVSKVNGR
;
A
#
# COMPACT_ATOMS: atom_id res chain seq x y z
N MET A 1 -13.18 5.11 38.75
CA MET A 1 -14.29 5.76 38.05
C MET A 1 -14.39 5.18 36.64
N GLU A 2 -15.44 4.44 36.38
CA GLU A 2 -15.64 3.88 35.04
C GLU A 2 -16.09 4.96 34.07
N LEU A 3 -15.47 4.96 32.89
CA LEU A 3 -15.91 5.82 31.79
C LEU A 3 -17.11 5.19 31.13
N SER A 4 -18.15 5.97 30.88
CA SER A 4 -19.29 5.47 30.12
C SER A 4 -18.89 5.17 28.68
N THR A 5 -19.47 4.14 28.11
CA THR A 5 -19.22 3.75 26.72
C THR A 5 -19.45 4.92 25.75
N ASP A 6 -20.49 5.70 25.99
CA ASP A 6 -20.83 6.87 25.16
C ASP A 6 -19.68 7.90 25.15
N ARG A 7 -19.11 8.18 26.31
CA ARG A 7 -17.98 9.10 26.40
C ARG A 7 -16.72 8.58 25.73
N VAL A 8 -16.47 7.29 25.85
CA VAL A 8 -15.33 6.67 25.17
C VAL A 8 -15.50 6.76 23.63
N ILE A 9 -16.68 6.47 23.12
CA ILE A 9 -16.99 6.59 21.69
C ILE A 9 -16.85 8.05 21.22
N GLU A 10 -17.43 8.98 21.98
CA GLU A 10 -17.32 10.42 21.67
C GLU A 10 -15.86 10.87 21.60
N THR A 11 -15.06 10.50 22.59
CA THR A 11 -13.64 10.86 22.65
C THR A 11 -12.86 10.22 21.50
N TYR A 12 -13.15 8.95 21.20
CA TYR A 12 -12.52 8.23 20.08
C TYR A 12 -12.79 8.96 18.76
N LEU A 13 -14.03 9.35 18.51
CA LEU A 13 -14.41 10.05 17.27
C LEU A 13 -13.75 11.43 17.16
N LYS A 14 -13.65 12.15 18.27
CA LYS A 14 -12.96 13.45 18.31
C LYS A 14 -11.46 13.30 18.01
N LEU A 15 -10.81 12.32 18.62
CA LEU A 15 -9.40 12.04 18.39
C LEU A 15 -9.14 11.58 16.95
N ARG A 16 -10.00 10.72 16.42
CA ARG A 16 -9.88 10.27 15.03
C ARG A 16 -10.03 11.43 14.05
N ALA A 17 -11.02 12.29 14.25
CA ALA A 17 -11.22 13.48 13.42
C ALA A 17 -10.01 14.42 13.47
N LYS A 18 -9.44 14.62 14.65
CA LYS A 18 -8.22 15.42 14.82
C LYS A 18 -7.02 14.81 14.10
N LYS A 19 -6.85 13.50 14.22
CA LYS A 19 -5.80 12.76 13.50
C LYS A 19 -5.95 12.94 11.97
N GLU A 20 -7.14 12.71 11.45
CA GLU A 20 -7.43 12.83 10.03
C GLU A 20 -7.18 14.24 9.50
N ALA A 21 -7.55 15.26 10.27
CA ALA A 21 -7.31 16.66 9.91
C ALA A 21 -5.81 16.99 9.83
N ILE A 22 -5.02 16.51 10.79
CA ILE A 22 -3.56 16.69 10.80
C ILE A 22 -2.92 15.96 9.62
N GLU A 23 -3.33 14.73 9.37
CA GLU A 23 -2.84 13.92 8.23
C GLU A 23 -3.15 14.58 6.89
N ALA A 24 -4.35 15.12 6.73
CA ALA A 24 -4.76 15.83 5.51
C ALA A 24 -3.92 17.09 5.28
N GLU A 25 -3.72 17.90 6.32
CA GLU A 25 -2.88 19.09 6.24
C GLU A 25 -1.43 18.75 5.92
N ALA A 26 -0.89 17.74 6.59
CA ALA A 26 0.48 17.27 6.35
C ALA A 26 0.63 16.72 4.92
N LYS A 27 -0.35 15.96 4.44
CA LYS A 27 -0.36 15.43 3.07
C LYS A 27 -0.34 16.53 2.03
N GLU A 28 -1.14 17.57 2.24
CA GLU A 28 -1.20 18.74 1.33
C GLU A 28 0.17 19.42 1.23
N LYS A 29 0.83 19.66 2.36
CA LYS A 29 2.18 20.25 2.40
C LYS A 29 3.22 19.35 1.74
N VAL A 30 3.13 18.04 1.97
CA VAL A 30 4.05 17.05 1.39
C VAL A 30 3.91 16.96 -0.12
N VAL A 31 2.70 17.08 -0.67
CA VAL A 31 2.45 17.06 -2.12
C VAL A 31 3.23 18.17 -2.82
N GLU A 32 3.22 19.39 -2.29
CA GLU A 32 3.94 20.51 -2.85
C GLU A 32 5.46 20.29 -2.83
N ILE A 33 5.98 19.83 -1.69
CA ILE A 33 7.41 19.53 -1.53
C ILE A 33 7.85 18.42 -2.49
N LYS A 34 7.07 17.35 -2.60
CA LYS A 34 7.33 16.23 -3.53
C LYS A 34 7.36 16.70 -4.99
N ALA A 35 6.43 17.58 -5.38
CA ALA A 35 6.43 18.14 -6.73
C ALA A 35 7.72 18.90 -7.03
N ASN A 36 8.20 19.69 -6.07
CA ASN A 36 9.45 20.42 -6.22
C ASN A 36 10.67 19.49 -6.28
N LEU A 37 10.69 18.45 -5.44
CA LEU A 37 11.75 17.43 -5.47
C LEU A 37 11.80 16.72 -6.82
N LEU A 38 10.66 16.34 -7.38
CA LEU A 38 10.59 15.70 -8.71
C LEU A 38 11.14 16.59 -9.82
N LYS A 39 10.87 17.89 -9.75
CA LYS A 39 11.43 18.85 -10.72
C LYS A 39 12.95 18.90 -10.64
N LEU A 40 13.50 18.91 -9.42
CA LEU A 40 14.94 18.91 -9.20
C LEU A 40 15.59 17.61 -9.65
N GLU A 41 14.95 16.47 -9.37
CA GLU A 41 15.40 15.16 -9.82
C GLU A 41 15.44 15.07 -11.34
N ALA A 42 14.39 15.56 -12.02
CA ALA A 42 14.32 15.58 -13.48
C ALA A 42 15.44 16.45 -14.07
N TYR A 43 15.69 17.60 -13.48
CA TYR A 43 16.79 18.49 -13.89
C TYR A 43 18.16 17.81 -13.73
N LEU A 44 18.40 17.18 -12.57
CA LEU A 44 19.64 16.46 -12.31
C LEU A 44 19.84 15.31 -13.29
N LYS A 45 18.80 14.54 -13.55
CA LYS A 45 18.85 13.44 -14.51
C LYS A 45 19.23 13.92 -15.90
N GLU A 46 18.55 14.96 -16.40
CA GLU A 46 18.82 15.53 -17.70
C GLU A 46 20.25 16.05 -17.81
N LYS A 47 20.70 16.79 -16.79
CA LYS A 47 22.06 17.33 -16.74
C LYS A 47 23.12 16.24 -16.72
N MET A 48 22.92 15.23 -15.87
CA MET A 48 23.87 14.10 -15.75
C MET A 48 23.92 13.27 -17.03
N ASP A 49 22.77 13.04 -17.67
CA ASP A 49 22.71 12.35 -18.96
C ASP A 49 23.48 13.13 -20.03
N ALA A 50 23.31 14.45 -20.10
CA ALA A 50 24.01 15.31 -21.05
C ALA A 50 25.54 15.33 -20.83
N GLU A 51 25.98 15.25 -19.58
CA GLU A 51 27.39 15.20 -19.21
C GLU A 51 27.99 13.79 -19.25
N GLY A 52 27.16 12.77 -19.46
CA GLY A 52 27.57 11.35 -19.46
C GLY A 52 28.02 10.85 -18.09
N GLU A 53 27.53 11.47 -17.02
CA GLU A 53 27.87 11.10 -15.64
C GLU A 53 26.79 10.26 -14.99
N THR A 54 27.18 9.22 -14.27
CA THR A 54 26.27 8.39 -13.48
C THR A 54 26.32 8.72 -11.99
N SER A 55 27.32 9.49 -11.56
CA SER A 55 27.48 9.92 -10.18
C SER A 55 28.16 11.28 -10.14
N LYS A 56 27.69 12.17 -9.28
CA LYS A 56 28.25 13.50 -9.11
C LYS A 56 28.33 13.83 -7.63
N LYS A 57 29.56 13.97 -7.14
CA LYS A 57 29.83 14.32 -5.75
C LYS A 57 29.94 15.79 -5.57
N THR A 58 29.28 16.34 -4.56
CA THR A 58 29.39 17.78 -4.19
C THR A 58 29.59 17.88 -2.67
N PRO A 59 30.00 19.07 -2.17
CA PRO A 59 30.10 19.29 -0.72
C PRO A 59 28.77 19.12 0.02
N PHE A 60 27.64 19.22 -0.67
CA PHE A 60 26.28 19.08 -0.09
C PHE A 60 25.72 17.66 -0.16
N GLY A 61 26.32 16.81 -0.95
CA GLY A 61 25.89 15.44 -1.15
C GLY A 61 26.24 14.90 -2.52
N THR A 62 25.84 13.67 -2.79
CA THR A 62 26.14 12.98 -4.04
C THR A 62 24.84 12.63 -4.76
N ALA A 63 24.71 13.04 -6.02
CA ALA A 63 23.63 12.57 -6.90
C ALA A 63 24.15 11.37 -7.71
N PHE A 64 23.37 10.31 -7.83
CA PHE A 64 23.73 9.13 -8.61
C PHE A 64 22.51 8.54 -9.31
N ILE A 65 22.76 7.97 -10.48
CA ILE A 65 21.71 7.31 -11.28
C ILE A 65 21.66 5.84 -10.87
N THR A 66 20.45 5.38 -10.53
CA THR A 66 20.20 3.95 -10.28
C THR A 66 19.27 3.42 -11.36
N THR A 67 19.54 2.20 -11.78
CA THR A 67 18.66 1.49 -12.72
C THR A 67 17.96 0.39 -11.97
N THR A 68 16.65 0.40 -11.99
CA THR A 68 15.82 -0.60 -11.32
C THR A 68 15.00 -1.34 -12.36
N ASP A 69 15.08 -2.66 -12.33
CA ASP A 69 14.28 -3.51 -13.20
C ASP A 69 12.85 -3.62 -12.66
N PHE A 70 11.91 -3.76 -13.56
CA PHE A 70 10.54 -4.08 -13.19
C PHE A 70 10.00 -5.14 -14.13
N ALA A 71 9.06 -5.93 -13.63
CA ALA A 71 8.37 -6.94 -14.43
C ALA A 71 6.87 -6.83 -14.18
N GLN A 72 6.11 -6.80 -15.23
CA GLN A 72 4.64 -6.72 -15.18
C GLN A 72 4.05 -7.81 -16.06
N VAL A 73 2.91 -8.34 -15.63
CA VAL A 73 2.15 -9.29 -16.44
C VAL A 73 1.32 -8.51 -17.44
N GLY A 74 1.59 -8.71 -18.74
CA GLY A 74 0.79 -8.14 -19.82
C GLY A 74 -0.38 -9.03 -20.19
N ASP A 75 -0.23 -10.34 -20.06
CA ASP A 75 -1.24 -11.36 -20.35
C ASP A 75 -1.09 -12.51 -19.37
N TRP A 76 -2.05 -12.64 -18.46
CA TRP A 76 -2.03 -13.68 -17.43
C TRP A 76 -2.08 -15.10 -17.99
N ASP A 77 -2.91 -15.33 -19.01
CA ASP A 77 -3.04 -16.67 -19.59
C ASP A 77 -1.73 -17.13 -20.23
N ALA A 78 -1.08 -16.25 -20.98
CA ALA A 78 0.21 -16.50 -21.58
C ALA A 78 1.29 -16.72 -20.52
N THR A 79 1.31 -15.88 -19.48
CA THR A 79 2.30 -15.99 -18.37
C THR A 79 2.13 -17.28 -17.60
N LEU A 80 0.91 -17.65 -17.26
CA LEU A 80 0.65 -18.91 -16.54
C LEU A 80 1.00 -20.14 -17.36
N SER A 81 0.71 -20.12 -18.66
CA SER A 81 1.10 -21.19 -19.59
C SER A 81 2.61 -21.34 -19.65
N PHE A 82 3.32 -20.23 -19.74
CA PHE A 82 4.79 -20.24 -19.73
C PHE A 82 5.35 -20.83 -18.43
N ILE A 83 4.81 -20.39 -17.28
CA ILE A 83 5.25 -20.89 -15.97
C ILE A 83 5.02 -22.38 -15.84
N LYS A 84 3.86 -22.89 -16.27
CA LYS A 84 3.54 -24.32 -16.25
C LYS A 84 4.46 -25.15 -17.14
N GLU A 85 4.65 -24.69 -18.39
CA GLU A 85 5.49 -25.40 -19.37
C GLU A 85 6.97 -25.46 -18.97
N ASN A 86 7.45 -24.42 -18.28
CA ASN A 86 8.85 -24.31 -17.87
C ASN A 86 9.08 -24.61 -16.40
N GLU A 87 8.03 -24.97 -15.66
CA GLU A 87 8.09 -25.20 -14.21
C GLU A 87 8.71 -24.01 -13.45
N ALA A 88 8.45 -22.78 -13.94
CA ALA A 88 9.04 -21.55 -13.46
C ALA A 88 8.19 -20.90 -12.34
N TRP A 89 7.82 -21.68 -11.34
CA TRP A 89 6.94 -21.27 -10.24
C TRP A 89 7.54 -20.15 -9.38
N ASP A 90 8.85 -20.00 -9.39
CA ASP A 90 9.59 -18.94 -8.70
C ASP A 90 9.31 -17.53 -9.28
N MET A 91 8.72 -17.44 -10.48
CA MET A 91 8.27 -16.18 -11.07
C MET A 91 7.01 -15.63 -10.37
N LEU A 92 6.32 -16.45 -9.60
CA LEU A 92 5.14 -16.03 -8.84
C LEU A 92 5.52 -15.67 -7.40
N GLU A 93 4.94 -14.59 -6.90
CA GLU A 93 5.10 -14.22 -5.50
C GLU A 93 4.33 -15.20 -4.61
N LYS A 94 4.91 -15.53 -3.46
CA LYS A 94 4.34 -16.50 -2.52
C LYS A 94 3.29 -15.84 -1.62
N ARG A 95 2.10 -15.69 -2.14
CA ARG A 95 0.96 -15.17 -1.37
C ARG A 95 -0.29 -15.96 -1.71
N VAL A 96 -1.00 -16.42 -0.67
CA VAL A 96 -2.28 -17.11 -0.85
C VAL A 96 -3.44 -16.12 -0.78
N SER A 97 -4.49 -16.38 -1.55
CA SER A 97 -5.73 -15.60 -1.49
C SER A 97 -6.55 -16.03 -0.28
N LYS A 98 -6.79 -15.12 0.62
CA LYS A 98 -7.65 -15.35 1.80
C LYS A 98 -9.04 -15.85 1.40
N THR A 99 -9.63 -15.26 0.37
CA THR A 99 -10.97 -15.64 -0.12
C THR A 99 -10.99 -17.07 -0.68
N ALA A 100 -9.97 -17.43 -1.47
CA ALA A 100 -9.86 -18.77 -2.02
C ALA A 100 -9.60 -19.82 -0.94
N VAL A 101 -8.77 -19.51 0.05
CA VAL A 101 -8.53 -20.39 1.21
C VAL A 101 -9.82 -20.59 2.00
N ARG A 102 -10.57 -19.55 2.26
CA ARG A 102 -11.86 -19.63 2.94
C ARG A 102 -12.84 -20.51 2.16
N GLY A 103 -12.92 -20.34 0.85
CA GLY A 103 -13.78 -21.17 -0.01
C GLY A 103 -13.42 -22.65 0.05
N TYR A 104 -12.14 -22.98 0.08
CA TYR A 104 -11.67 -24.36 0.24
C TYR A 104 -12.09 -24.92 1.60
N ILE A 105 -11.91 -24.16 2.68
CA ILE A 105 -12.29 -24.57 4.04
C ILE A 105 -13.80 -24.82 4.13
N ASP A 106 -14.61 -23.95 3.55
CA ASP A 106 -16.06 -24.09 3.54
C ASP A 106 -16.52 -25.35 2.80
N ALA A 107 -15.86 -25.66 1.69
CA ALA A 107 -16.18 -26.85 0.88
C ALA A 107 -15.65 -28.16 1.48
N ASN A 108 -14.48 -28.14 2.09
CA ASN A 108 -13.78 -29.37 2.52
C ASN A 108 -13.68 -29.55 4.03
N LYS A 109 -14.10 -28.55 4.82
CA LYS A 109 -14.04 -28.57 6.30
C LYS A 109 -12.64 -28.83 6.85
N ALA A 110 -11.62 -28.43 6.10
CA ALA A 110 -10.21 -28.58 6.47
C ALA A 110 -9.40 -27.43 5.92
N VAL A 111 -8.35 -27.02 6.64
CA VAL A 111 -7.42 -26.00 6.18
C VAL A 111 -6.46 -26.63 5.18
N PRO A 112 -6.17 -25.98 4.04
CA PRO A 112 -5.20 -26.52 3.09
C PRO A 112 -3.84 -26.76 3.75
N ASP A 113 -3.15 -27.81 3.34
CA ASP A 113 -1.84 -28.16 3.87
C ASP A 113 -0.85 -26.99 3.74
N GLY A 114 -0.13 -26.72 4.81
CA GLY A 114 0.88 -25.66 4.84
C GLY A 114 0.32 -24.24 5.02
N VAL A 115 -0.99 -24.07 5.12
CA VAL A 115 -1.64 -22.79 5.35
C VAL A 115 -2.04 -22.65 6.81
N ASN A 116 -1.67 -21.54 7.42
CA ASN A 116 -2.18 -21.14 8.72
C ASN A 116 -3.37 -20.20 8.50
N TYR A 117 -4.53 -20.60 8.99
CA TYR A 117 -5.75 -19.80 8.87
C TYR A 117 -6.24 -19.38 10.26
N GLY A 118 -6.62 -18.13 10.36
CA GLY A 118 -7.13 -17.58 11.61
C GLY A 118 -8.00 -16.36 11.36
N THR A 119 -8.66 -15.92 12.42
CA THR A 119 -9.48 -14.72 12.42
C THR A 119 -8.92 -13.71 13.41
N ARG A 120 -9.08 -12.44 13.10
CA ARG A 120 -8.75 -11.34 13.99
C ARG A 120 -10.03 -10.60 14.32
N ILE A 121 -10.20 -10.27 15.58
CA ILE A 121 -11.37 -9.53 16.06
C ILE A 121 -10.94 -8.11 16.37
N ASP A 122 -11.58 -7.15 15.71
CA ASP A 122 -11.29 -5.73 15.87
C ASP A 122 -12.57 -4.98 16.25
N VAL A 123 -12.40 -3.90 17.00
CA VAL A 123 -13.50 -2.97 17.28
C VAL A 123 -13.48 -1.86 16.23
N ASN A 124 -14.62 -1.62 15.63
CA ASN A 124 -14.79 -0.53 14.66
C ASN A 124 -15.79 0.47 15.22
N VAL A 125 -15.48 1.74 15.06
CA VAL A 125 -16.36 2.83 15.49
C VAL A 125 -16.77 3.62 14.26
N ARG A 126 -18.07 3.79 14.07
CA ARG A 126 -18.59 4.62 12.97
C ARG A 126 -19.40 5.77 13.51
N LYS A 127 -19.43 6.84 12.75
CA LYS A 127 -20.27 8.02 13.06
C LYS A 127 -21.74 7.63 13.00
N PRO A 128 -22.62 8.33 13.76
CA PRO A 128 -24.05 8.13 13.63
C PRO A 128 -24.48 8.32 12.17
N VAL A 129 -25.40 7.46 11.73
CA VAL A 129 -25.99 7.61 10.40
C VAL A 129 -26.84 8.87 10.40
N SER A 130 -26.48 9.86 9.59
CA SER A 130 -27.31 11.01 9.38
C SER A 130 -28.60 10.52 8.71
N LYS A 131 -29.75 10.73 9.39
CA LYS A 131 -31.04 10.52 8.74
C LYS A 131 -31.10 11.46 7.55
N VAL A 132 -30.99 10.92 6.37
CA VAL A 132 -31.33 11.68 5.17
C VAL A 132 -32.84 11.92 5.28
N ASN A 133 -33.22 13.14 5.61
CA ASN A 133 -34.57 13.60 5.41
C ASN A 133 -34.79 13.69 3.90
N GLY A 134 -34.85 12.48 3.28
CA GLY A 134 -35.34 12.43 1.95
C GLY A 134 -36.75 11.97 2.04
N ARG A 135 -37.61 12.47 1.53
CA ARG A 135 -38.81 11.83 1.18
C ARG A 135 -38.63 10.41 0.75
#